data_5bbce6831e1049de75c270bc528890be
#
_entry.id   5bbce6831e1049de75c270bc528890be
#
_cell.length_a   1.000
_cell.length_b   1.000
_cell.length_c   1.000
_cell.angle_alpha   90.00
_cell.angle_beta   90.00
_cell.angle_gamma   90.00
#
_symmetry.space_group_name_H-M   'P 1'
#
loop_
_entity.id
_entity.type
_entity.pdbx_description
1 polymer ?
#
loop_
_entity_poly.entity_id
_entity_poly.type
_entity_poly.pdbx_seq_one_letter_code
_entity_poly.pdbx_strand_id
1 'polypeptide(L)'
;MTDGEFDVLILGAGSGGYACALRAAQLGLSVGLVEKGNLGGTCLHVGCIPTKALLHAAEVADQTRESQQFGITATLEGVDMAGVHAYKDSVVSRLYKGLQGLVKSRGVTFVEGEGRLT
;
A
#
# COMPACT_ATOMS: atom_id res chain seq x y z
N MET A 1 -17.36 8.90 -20.99
CA MET A 1 -17.72 9.42 -19.65
C MET A 1 -19.00 8.70 -19.25
N THR A 2 -18.95 7.90 -18.23
CA THR A 2 -20.15 7.34 -17.62
C THR A 2 -20.78 8.46 -16.81
N ASP A 3 -21.92 8.97 -17.24
CA ASP A 3 -22.81 9.78 -16.41
C ASP A 3 -23.31 8.89 -15.26
N GLY A 4 -22.43 8.60 -14.32
CA GLY A 4 -22.76 7.82 -13.15
C GLY A 4 -23.03 8.75 -11.99
N GLU A 5 -24.26 8.79 -11.53
CA GLU A 5 -24.55 9.34 -10.21
C GLU A 5 -23.99 8.38 -9.16
N PHE A 6 -23.08 8.89 -8.33
CA PHE A 6 -22.57 8.16 -7.18
C PHE A 6 -23.21 8.70 -5.90
N ASP A 7 -23.54 7.81 -4.98
CA ASP A 7 -23.93 8.23 -3.63
C ASP A 7 -22.76 8.91 -2.92
N VAL A 8 -21.55 8.43 -3.18
CA VAL A 8 -20.30 8.98 -2.63
C VAL A 8 -19.24 9.06 -3.71
N LEU A 9 -18.69 10.25 -3.94
CA LEU A 9 -17.55 10.49 -4.81
C LEU A 9 -16.36 10.93 -3.95
N ILE A 10 -15.25 10.18 -4.02
CA ILE A 10 -14.06 10.41 -3.20
C ILE A 10 -12.93 10.91 -4.08
N LEU A 11 -12.34 12.01 -3.69
CA LEU A 11 -11.22 12.63 -4.37
C LEU A 11 -9.92 12.30 -3.65
N GLY A 12 -9.11 11.46 -4.28
CA GLY A 12 -7.86 10.92 -3.74
C GLY A 12 -8.00 9.52 -3.15
N ALA A 13 -7.19 8.59 -3.63
CA ALA A 13 -7.20 7.18 -3.25
C ALA A 13 -6.03 6.79 -2.34
N GLY A 14 -5.61 7.69 -1.47
CA GLY A 14 -4.71 7.37 -0.36
C GLY A 14 -5.41 6.56 0.72
N SER A 15 -4.76 6.33 1.86
CA SER A 15 -5.26 5.47 2.94
C SER A 15 -6.63 5.92 3.47
N GLY A 16 -6.90 7.20 3.58
CA GLY A 16 -8.23 7.71 3.95
C GLY A 16 -9.26 7.48 2.85
N GLY A 17 -8.89 7.75 1.60
CA GLY A 17 -9.81 7.64 0.46
C GLY A 17 -10.26 6.22 0.19
N TYR A 18 -9.34 5.26 0.05
CA TYR A 18 -9.73 3.88 -0.21
C TYR A 18 -10.43 3.22 0.99
N ALA A 19 -10.05 3.58 2.23
CA ALA A 19 -10.75 3.08 3.41
C ALA A 19 -12.22 3.56 3.44
N CYS A 20 -12.45 4.83 3.14
CA CYS A 20 -13.79 5.40 3.00
C CYS A 20 -14.58 4.71 1.87
N ALA A 21 -13.95 4.53 0.70
CA ALA A 21 -14.58 3.89 -0.44
C ALA A 21 -15.04 2.45 -0.14
N LEU A 22 -14.15 1.66 0.47
CA LEU A 22 -14.45 0.28 0.84
C LEU A 22 -15.58 0.20 1.88
N ARG A 23 -15.58 1.09 2.86
CA ARG A 23 -16.61 1.13 3.88
C ARG A 23 -17.96 1.57 3.31
N ALA A 24 -17.99 2.59 2.47
CA ALA A 24 -19.21 3.05 1.80
C ALA A 24 -19.83 1.94 0.93
N ALA A 25 -18.99 1.24 0.17
CA ALA A 25 -19.44 0.09 -0.64
C ALA A 25 -20.01 -1.04 0.23
N GLN A 26 -19.42 -1.33 1.40
CA GLN A 26 -19.96 -2.30 2.35
C GLN A 26 -21.35 -1.91 2.88
N LEU A 27 -21.62 -0.62 2.95
CA LEU A 27 -22.92 -0.09 3.38
C LEU A 27 -23.94 -0.05 2.24
N GLY A 28 -23.60 -0.54 1.07
CA GLY A 28 -24.49 -0.63 -0.10
C GLY A 28 -24.56 0.64 -0.93
N LEU A 29 -23.66 1.60 -0.72
CA LEU A 29 -23.63 2.84 -1.48
C LEU A 29 -22.85 2.65 -2.80
N SER A 30 -23.26 3.39 -3.84
CA SER A 30 -22.51 3.51 -5.08
C SER A 30 -21.34 4.48 -4.87
N VAL A 31 -20.12 4.03 -5.18
CA VAL A 31 -18.91 4.77 -4.86
C VAL A 31 -18.03 5.00 -6.08
N GLY A 32 -17.68 6.26 -6.32
CA GLY A 32 -16.62 6.65 -7.23
C GLY A 32 -15.36 7.06 -6.45
N LEU A 33 -14.21 6.56 -6.88
CA LEU A 33 -12.91 6.87 -6.27
C LEU A 33 -11.98 7.43 -7.34
N VAL A 34 -11.64 8.70 -7.25
CA VAL A 34 -10.83 9.45 -8.22
C VAL A 34 -9.40 9.56 -7.74
N GLU A 35 -8.44 9.17 -8.58
CA GLU A 35 -7.01 9.28 -8.27
C GLU A 35 -6.20 9.59 -9.52
N LYS A 36 -5.29 10.55 -9.42
CA LYS A 36 -4.40 10.94 -10.51
C LYS A 36 -3.11 10.11 -10.60
N GLY A 37 -2.76 9.46 -9.52
CA GLY A 37 -1.59 8.58 -9.42
C GLY A 37 -2.00 7.13 -9.17
N ASN A 38 -1.28 6.46 -8.31
CA ASN A 38 -1.55 5.08 -7.96
C ASN A 38 -2.49 4.96 -6.75
N LEU A 39 -3.45 4.07 -6.86
CA LEU A 39 -4.28 3.64 -5.73
C LEU A 39 -3.39 3.20 -4.56
N GLY A 40 -3.65 3.72 -3.37
CA GLY A 40 -2.89 3.45 -2.15
C GLY A 40 -2.15 4.65 -1.58
N GLY A 41 -1.84 5.64 -2.42
CA GLY A 41 -1.24 6.91 -2.00
C GLY A 41 0.17 6.80 -1.43
N THR A 42 0.59 7.82 -0.71
CA THR A 42 1.94 7.96 -0.16
C THR A 42 2.32 6.80 0.77
N CYS A 43 1.45 6.42 1.67
CA CYS A 43 1.74 5.37 2.67
C CYS A 43 2.13 4.04 2.01
N LEU A 44 1.38 3.60 1.00
CA LEU A 44 1.64 2.33 0.33
C LEU A 44 2.88 2.38 -0.56
N HIS A 45 3.06 3.45 -1.34
CA HIS A 45 4.05 3.48 -2.41
C HIS A 45 5.41 4.04 -2.00
N VAL A 46 5.44 5.08 -1.17
CA VAL A 46 6.66 5.83 -0.83
C VAL A 46 6.80 6.19 0.66
N GLY A 47 5.91 5.70 1.50
CA GLY A 47 5.87 6.03 2.92
C GLY A 47 5.96 4.83 3.85
N CYS A 48 4.86 4.54 4.54
CA CYS A 48 4.80 3.57 5.63
C CYS A 48 5.27 2.17 5.23
N ILE A 49 4.80 1.66 4.12
CA ILE A 49 5.03 0.27 3.70
C ILE A 49 6.49 0.05 3.29
N PRO A 50 7.07 0.82 2.36
CA PRO A 50 8.50 0.65 2.05
C PRO A 50 9.40 0.94 3.25
N THR A 51 9.07 1.90 4.09
CA THR A 51 9.85 2.20 5.30
C THR A 51 9.86 1.02 6.27
N LYS A 52 8.71 0.41 6.54
CA LYS A 52 8.63 -0.77 7.41
C LYS A 52 9.35 -1.99 6.83
N ALA A 53 9.32 -2.17 5.52
CA ALA A 53 10.07 -3.24 4.88
C ALA A 53 11.59 -3.07 5.04
N LEU A 54 12.10 -1.84 4.88
CA LEU A 54 13.50 -1.52 5.11
C LEU A 54 13.90 -1.67 6.58
N LEU A 55 13.07 -1.24 7.51
CA LEU A 55 13.30 -1.41 8.94
C LEU A 55 13.35 -2.89 9.33
N HIS A 56 12.48 -3.72 8.76
CA HIS A 56 12.51 -5.16 9.01
C HIS A 56 13.80 -5.81 8.50
N ALA A 57 14.29 -5.43 7.33
CA ALA A 57 15.58 -5.89 6.83
C ALA A 57 16.74 -5.48 7.77
N ALA A 58 16.71 -4.26 8.28
CA ALA A 58 17.69 -3.78 9.26
C ALA A 58 17.62 -4.58 10.57
N GLU A 59 16.41 -4.86 11.05
CA GLU A 59 16.19 -5.68 12.26
C GLU A 59 16.77 -7.08 12.11
N VAL A 60 16.59 -7.73 10.96
CA VAL A 60 17.20 -9.05 10.69
C VAL A 60 18.73 -9.00 10.75
N ALA A 61 19.34 -7.93 10.22
CA ALA A 61 20.78 -7.74 10.31
C ALA A 61 21.26 -7.55 11.76
N ASP A 62 20.55 -6.77 12.55
CA ASP A 62 20.88 -6.53 13.95
C ASP A 62 20.69 -7.80 14.81
N GLN A 63 19.60 -8.52 14.62
CA GLN A 63 19.36 -9.82 15.28
C GLN A 63 20.49 -10.83 14.96
N THR A 64 20.97 -10.83 13.74
CA THR A 64 22.10 -11.69 13.33
C THR A 64 23.38 -11.31 14.07
N ARG A 65 23.68 -10.00 14.17
CA ARG A 65 24.86 -9.49 14.90
C ARG A 65 24.81 -9.79 16.39
N GLU A 66 23.62 -9.71 16.97
CA GLU A 66 23.36 -9.83 18.41
C GLU A 66 22.95 -11.25 18.82
N SER A 67 23.02 -12.21 17.92
CA SER A 67 22.48 -13.57 18.09
C SER A 67 23.08 -14.32 19.29
N GLN A 68 24.31 -14.01 19.70
CA GLN A 68 24.97 -14.66 20.83
C GLN A 68 24.22 -14.46 22.16
N GLN A 69 23.54 -13.33 22.35
CA GLN A 69 22.75 -13.11 23.56
C GLN A 69 21.62 -14.13 23.74
N PHE A 70 21.20 -14.77 22.64
CA PHE A 70 20.18 -15.81 22.61
C PHE A 70 20.76 -17.24 22.59
N GLY A 71 22.08 -17.39 22.74
CA GLY A 71 22.76 -18.69 22.61
C GLY A 71 22.89 -19.19 21.17
N ILE A 72 22.70 -18.32 20.19
CA ILE A 72 22.78 -18.66 18.76
C ILE A 72 24.10 -18.10 18.20
N THR A 73 24.87 -18.98 17.55
CA THR A 73 26.09 -18.58 16.85
C THR A 73 25.74 -18.29 15.39
N ALA A 74 25.78 -17.02 15.00
CA ALA A 74 25.59 -16.60 13.62
C ALA A 74 26.56 -15.47 13.28
N THR A 75 26.87 -15.34 12.00
CA THR A 75 27.74 -14.30 11.46
C THR A 75 27.01 -13.56 10.34
N LEU A 76 26.98 -12.24 10.42
CA LEU A 76 26.52 -11.40 9.32
C LEU A 76 27.69 -11.20 8.35
N GLU A 77 27.65 -11.86 7.21
CA GLU A 77 28.72 -11.79 6.20
C GLU A 77 28.65 -10.53 5.34
N GLY A 78 27.45 -9.95 5.18
CA GLY A 78 27.24 -8.74 4.42
C GLY A 78 25.78 -8.39 4.24
N VAL A 79 25.55 -7.25 3.61
CA VAL A 79 24.21 -6.76 3.23
C VAL A 79 24.22 -6.45 1.73
N ASP A 80 23.38 -7.14 0.98
CA ASP A 80 23.13 -6.83 -0.43
C ASP A 80 22.00 -5.81 -0.53
N MET A 81 22.34 -4.56 -0.77
CA MET A 81 21.36 -3.47 -0.86
C MET A 81 20.41 -3.65 -2.06
N ALA A 82 20.85 -4.24 -3.16
CA ALA A 82 19.96 -4.55 -4.28
C ALA A 82 18.90 -5.57 -3.87
N GLY A 83 19.28 -6.60 -3.10
CA GLY A 83 18.37 -7.57 -2.51
C GLY A 83 17.41 -6.94 -1.51
N VAL A 84 17.87 -6.03 -0.66
CA VAL A 84 17.02 -5.29 0.29
C VAL A 84 15.96 -4.46 -0.45
N HIS A 85 16.35 -3.75 -1.51
CA HIS A 85 15.40 -3.00 -2.34
C HIS A 85 14.42 -3.91 -3.07
N ALA A 86 14.87 -5.04 -3.62
CA ALA A 86 13.99 -6.01 -4.25
C ALA A 86 12.94 -6.58 -3.27
N TYR A 87 13.34 -6.87 -2.03
CA TYR A 87 12.43 -7.27 -0.96
C TYR A 87 11.38 -6.17 -0.69
N LYS A 88 11.82 -4.94 -0.46
CA LYS A 88 10.92 -3.78 -0.26
C LYS A 88 9.92 -3.65 -1.42
N ASP A 89 10.39 -3.68 -2.65
CA ASP A 89 9.54 -3.54 -3.84
C ASP A 89 8.53 -4.69 -3.97
N SER A 90 8.92 -5.90 -3.58
CA SER A 90 8.01 -7.05 -3.57
C SER A 90 6.87 -6.89 -2.57
N VAL A 91 7.14 -6.32 -1.40
CA VAL A 91 6.13 -6.04 -0.37
C VAL A 91 5.14 -5.00 -0.88
N VAL A 92 5.62 -3.89 -1.42
CA VAL A 92 4.79 -2.82 -1.98
C VAL A 92 3.92 -3.37 -3.13
N SER A 93 4.51 -4.09 -4.06
CA SER A 93 3.80 -4.66 -5.21
C SER A 93 2.70 -5.64 -4.80
N ARG A 94 2.97 -6.50 -3.83
CA ARG A 94 1.97 -7.45 -3.31
C ARG A 94 0.78 -6.74 -2.70
N LEU A 95 1.02 -5.75 -1.84
CA LEU A 95 -0.05 -4.99 -1.19
C LEU A 95 -0.83 -4.13 -2.20
N TYR A 96 -0.15 -3.54 -3.17
CA TYR A 96 -0.80 -2.78 -4.23
C TYR A 96 -1.76 -3.64 -5.06
N LYS A 97 -1.31 -4.81 -5.51
CA LYS A 97 -2.16 -5.76 -6.24
C LYS A 97 -3.35 -6.22 -5.41
N GLY A 98 -3.14 -6.48 -4.11
CA GLY A 98 -4.20 -6.84 -3.18
C GLY A 98 -5.24 -5.74 -3.04
N LEU A 99 -4.82 -4.49 -2.90
CA LEU A 99 -5.72 -3.34 -2.79
C LEU A 99 -6.51 -3.11 -4.09
N GLN A 100 -5.86 -3.21 -5.25
CA GLN A 100 -6.54 -3.12 -6.55
C GLN A 100 -7.64 -4.19 -6.69
N GLY A 101 -7.32 -5.42 -6.33
CA GLY A 101 -8.27 -6.53 -6.33
C GLY A 101 -9.44 -6.30 -5.37
N LEU A 102 -9.16 -5.77 -4.18
CA LEU A 102 -10.18 -5.49 -3.17
C LEU A 102 -11.14 -4.39 -3.63
N VAL A 103 -10.63 -3.27 -4.12
CA VAL A 103 -11.44 -2.16 -4.65
C VAL A 103 -12.35 -2.64 -5.77
N LYS A 104 -11.80 -3.42 -6.70
CA LYS A 104 -12.57 -4.01 -7.80
C LYS A 104 -13.65 -4.98 -7.31
N SER A 105 -13.32 -5.88 -6.39
CA SER A 105 -14.27 -6.89 -5.88
C SER A 105 -15.41 -6.30 -5.07
N ARG A 106 -15.22 -5.11 -4.51
CA ARG A 106 -16.26 -4.39 -3.76
C ARG A 106 -17.14 -3.50 -4.65
N GLY A 107 -16.92 -3.50 -5.96
CA GLY A 107 -17.72 -2.73 -6.90
C GLY A 107 -17.49 -1.21 -6.85
N VAL A 108 -16.39 -0.77 -6.27
CA VAL A 108 -15.98 0.65 -6.30
C VAL A 108 -15.55 1.00 -7.71
N THR A 109 -16.09 2.07 -8.27
CA THR A 109 -15.68 2.58 -9.57
C THR A 109 -14.41 3.42 -9.41
N PHE A 110 -13.29 2.90 -9.87
CA PHE A 110 -12.03 3.64 -9.88
C PHE A 110 -11.92 4.51 -11.12
N VAL A 111 -11.72 5.81 -10.91
CA VAL A 111 -11.58 6.81 -11.98
C VAL A 111 -10.16 7.34 -11.96
N GLU A 112 -9.39 6.99 -12.97
CA GLU A 112 -8.02 7.50 -13.14
C GLU A 112 -8.06 8.90 -13.74
N GLY A 113 -7.58 9.88 -13.01
CA GLY A 113 -7.56 11.26 -13.44
C GLY A 113 -7.45 12.26 -12.30
N GLU A 114 -7.26 13.52 -12.66
CA GLU A 114 -7.21 14.63 -11.73
C GLU A 114 -8.62 15.21 -11.53
N GLY A 115 -9.12 15.11 -10.30
CA GLY A 115 -10.39 15.73 -9.92
C GLY A 115 -10.19 17.05 -9.21
N ARG A 116 -11.17 17.94 -9.33
CA ARG A 116 -11.20 19.22 -8.62
C ARG A 116 -12.61 19.57 -8.21
N LEU A 117 -12.75 20.31 -7.12
CA LEU A 117 -14.03 20.88 -6.71
C LEU A 117 -14.33 22.12 -7.59
N THR A 118 -15.59 22.30 -7.96
CA THR A 118 -16.08 23.43 -8.75
C THR A 118 -16.93 24.36 -7.89
#